data_bb1f4857792564cfa115860f5e87f529
#
_entry.id   bb1f4857792564cfa115860f5e87f529
#
_cell.length_a   1.000
_cell.length_b   1.000
_cell.length_c   1.000
_cell.angle_alpha   90.00
_cell.angle_beta   90.00
_cell.angle_gamma   90.00
#
_symmetry.space_group_name_H-M   'P 1'
#
loop_
_entity.id
_entity.type
_entity.pdbx_description
1 polymer ?
#
loop_
_entity_poly.entity_id
_entity_poly.type
_entity_poly.pdbx_seq_one_letter_code
_entity_poly.pdbx_strand_id
1 'polypeptide(L)'
;LVKEGKETDKNEWKCVVTSPELIRYVANYVCEKLGGKGEVYICDAPQTDSSFEQIDKKLGLTKIASDCTSKYGVPVRIIDLRNEEWTSEKGIITHKKKLAGDPNGTVLFNLEKNSLFYGHKGEGNYFGADSNYEELNKHHQGTIQEYLLCATPIMADVVISLPKMKTHKKTGVTLSIKNFVGITADKNYLPHHTWGSPKHGGDDYPDTSFKRQFETWGSKFVKRIIINIPFIGIKMAQILRAEGEKVFGATHNTIRSGNWYGNDTTWRMTLDLNRCLIYGNPDGTFRKTKKRYYSVIDGVIAMEGAGPMQGDPKECGVYISGEDPASVDTVATTLMGFDWRKLPVVYEAFSKHEMPISEIDPQTINIVSDIKDWRGSLDELREKEHFDFVPYFGWKGYIELPNYQKTNDK
;
A
#
# COMPACT_ATOMS: atom_id res chain seq x y z
N LEU A 1 -0.34 15.86 1.22
CA LEU A 1 -1.46 15.17 0.54
C LEU A 1 -1.88 15.86 -0.76
N VAL A 2 -1.69 17.14 -0.89
CA VAL A 2 -1.88 17.87 -2.13
C VAL A 2 -0.51 18.38 -2.55
N LYS A 3 0.00 17.96 -3.71
CA LYS A 3 1.18 18.59 -4.28
C LYS A 3 0.86 20.07 -4.45
N GLU A 4 1.71 20.94 -3.91
CA GLU A 4 1.63 22.38 -4.13
C GLU A 4 1.37 22.65 -5.63
N GLY A 5 0.30 23.39 -5.94
CA GLY A 5 -0.04 23.84 -7.27
C GLY A 5 -1.27 23.20 -7.95
N LYS A 6 -2.01 22.30 -7.29
CA LYS A 6 -3.32 21.83 -7.76
C LYS A 6 -4.38 21.91 -6.65
N GLU A 7 -4.70 23.12 -6.23
CA GLU A 7 -5.96 23.40 -5.51
C GLU A 7 -7.10 23.60 -6.52
N THR A 8 -7.41 22.60 -7.33
CA THR A 8 -8.50 22.72 -8.29
C THR A 8 -9.81 22.10 -7.82
N ASP A 9 -9.77 21.21 -6.80
CA ASP A 9 -11.01 20.70 -6.19
C ASP A 9 -10.83 20.53 -4.67
N LYS A 10 -11.71 21.14 -3.87
CA LYS A 10 -11.73 21.05 -2.41
C LYS A 10 -11.96 19.65 -1.87
N ASN A 11 -12.28 18.68 -2.70
CA ASN A 11 -12.66 17.31 -2.35
C ASN A 11 -11.69 16.21 -2.86
N GLU A 12 -10.69 16.51 -3.68
CA GLU A 12 -9.76 15.51 -4.24
C GLU A 12 -9.06 14.64 -3.17
N TRP A 13 -8.80 15.20 -1.98
CA TRP A 13 -8.19 14.46 -0.89
C TRP A 13 -9.06 13.32 -0.33
N LYS A 14 -10.40 13.40 -0.48
CA LYS A 14 -11.35 12.42 0.06
C LYS A 14 -11.20 11.03 -0.58
N CYS A 15 -10.75 10.96 -1.81
CA CYS A 15 -10.46 9.68 -2.46
C CYS A 15 -9.07 9.13 -2.13
N VAL A 16 -8.20 9.93 -1.47
CA VAL A 16 -6.82 9.53 -1.13
C VAL A 16 -6.74 8.90 0.25
N VAL A 17 -7.44 9.45 1.24
CA VAL A 17 -7.38 9.03 2.65
C VAL A 17 -8.74 8.56 3.14
N THR A 18 -8.70 7.72 4.18
CA THR A 18 -9.91 7.24 4.86
C THR A 18 -10.70 8.38 5.47
N SER A 19 -12.03 8.34 5.34
CA SER A 19 -12.92 9.40 5.82
C SER A 19 -12.90 9.53 7.34
N PRO A 20 -12.97 10.76 7.87
CA PRO A 20 -13.02 10.97 9.30
C PRO A 20 -14.28 10.39 9.95
N GLU A 21 -15.35 10.26 9.19
CA GLU A 21 -16.62 9.65 9.62
C GLU A 21 -16.40 8.17 9.99
N LEU A 22 -15.73 7.40 9.11
CA LEU A 22 -15.40 6.01 9.38
C LEU A 22 -14.45 5.87 10.57
N ILE A 23 -13.39 6.69 10.61
CA ILE A 23 -12.43 6.67 11.72
C ILE A 23 -13.16 6.93 13.05
N ARG A 24 -14.01 7.95 13.09
CA ARG A 24 -14.82 8.29 14.27
C ARG A 24 -15.77 7.16 14.66
N TYR A 25 -16.47 6.57 13.69
CA TYR A 25 -17.38 5.47 13.94
C TYR A 25 -16.66 4.27 14.57
N VAL A 26 -15.57 3.83 13.97
CA VAL A 26 -14.79 2.69 14.46
C VAL A 26 -14.18 2.98 15.83
N ALA A 27 -13.60 4.18 16.04
CA ALA A 27 -13.03 4.57 17.32
C ALA A 27 -14.09 4.56 18.44
N ASN A 28 -15.29 5.12 18.20
CA ASN A 28 -16.40 5.08 19.16
C ASN A 28 -16.83 3.66 19.46
N TYR A 29 -17.00 2.81 18.43
CA TYR A 29 -17.40 1.41 18.59
C TYR A 29 -16.39 0.64 19.45
N VAL A 30 -15.10 0.79 19.16
CA VAL A 30 -14.04 0.09 19.92
C VAL A 30 -14.01 0.58 21.37
N CYS A 31 -14.02 1.89 21.60
CA CYS A 31 -14.01 2.45 22.96
C CYS A 31 -15.23 2.01 23.78
N GLU A 32 -16.41 1.95 23.17
CA GLU A 32 -17.63 1.43 23.80
C GLU A 32 -17.46 -0.04 24.23
N LYS A 33 -16.92 -0.90 23.33
CA LYS A 33 -16.69 -2.32 23.61
C LYS A 33 -15.62 -2.57 24.66
N LEU A 34 -14.63 -1.70 24.77
CA LEU A 34 -13.59 -1.76 25.80
C LEU A 34 -14.13 -1.42 27.21
N GLY A 35 -15.21 -0.64 27.30
CA GLY A 35 -15.89 -0.38 28.58
C GLY A 35 -14.98 0.25 29.64
N GLY A 36 -14.14 1.21 29.25
CA GLY A 36 -13.19 1.88 30.14
C GLY A 36 -11.88 1.13 30.39
N LYS A 37 -11.64 0.00 29.71
CA LYS A 37 -10.41 -0.81 29.85
C LYS A 37 -9.54 -0.71 28.61
N GLY A 38 -8.21 -0.87 28.79
CA GLY A 38 -7.25 -0.84 27.67
C GLY A 38 -7.08 0.56 27.09
N GLU A 39 -6.56 0.62 25.87
CA GLU A 39 -6.30 1.86 25.13
C GLU A 39 -6.44 1.63 23.62
N VAL A 40 -6.63 2.71 22.87
CA VAL A 40 -6.77 2.70 21.42
C VAL A 40 -5.70 3.57 20.77
N TYR A 41 -5.05 3.05 19.74
CA TYR A 41 -4.10 3.80 18.90
C TYR A 41 -4.68 4.01 17.52
N ILE A 42 -4.77 5.26 17.09
CA ILE A 42 -5.02 5.64 15.69
C ILE A 42 -3.66 6.03 15.11
N CYS A 43 -3.11 5.19 14.27
CA CYS A 43 -1.73 5.33 13.81
C CYS A 43 -1.58 5.04 12.31
N ASP A 44 -0.60 5.68 11.70
CA ASP A 44 -0.18 5.44 10.31
C ASP A 44 1.25 5.93 10.10
N ALA A 45 1.96 5.32 9.13
CA ALA A 45 3.18 5.86 8.55
C ALA A 45 2.89 6.30 7.11
N PRO A 46 2.30 7.48 6.91
CA PRO A 46 1.98 7.97 5.57
C PRO A 46 3.24 8.18 4.73
N GLN A 47 3.08 8.56 3.46
CA GLN A 47 4.24 8.86 2.61
C GLN A 47 5.14 9.89 3.29
N THR A 48 6.47 9.73 3.14
CA THR A 48 7.46 10.59 3.79
C THR A 48 7.32 12.06 3.43
N ASP A 49 6.83 12.39 2.24
CA ASP A 49 6.56 13.76 1.77
C ASP A 49 5.16 14.29 2.12
N SER A 50 4.45 13.62 3.03
CA SER A 50 3.16 14.09 3.57
C SER A 50 3.34 14.76 4.92
N SER A 51 2.57 15.80 5.22
CA SER A 51 2.49 16.37 6.56
C SER A 51 1.41 15.70 7.40
N PHE A 52 1.80 14.99 8.46
CA PHE A 52 0.85 14.37 9.38
C PHE A 52 0.01 15.40 10.15
N GLU A 53 0.59 16.53 10.47
CA GLU A 53 -0.13 17.65 11.09
C GLU A 53 -1.29 18.14 10.21
N GLN A 54 -1.05 18.27 8.90
CA GLN A 54 -2.13 18.64 7.97
C GLN A 54 -3.17 17.53 7.82
N ILE A 55 -2.76 16.25 7.87
CA ILE A 55 -3.68 15.11 7.87
C ILE A 55 -4.57 15.19 9.12
N ASP A 56 -3.98 15.34 10.31
CA ASP A 56 -4.73 15.45 11.57
C ASP A 56 -5.71 16.63 11.52
N LYS A 57 -5.23 17.81 11.15
CA LYS A 57 -6.09 19.01 11.04
C LYS A 57 -7.26 18.79 10.07
N LYS A 58 -7.03 18.12 8.95
CA LYS A 58 -8.04 17.90 7.92
C LYS A 58 -9.07 16.84 8.31
N LEU A 59 -8.62 15.76 8.96
CA LEU A 59 -9.45 14.66 9.42
C LEU A 59 -10.01 14.90 10.84
N GLY A 60 -9.45 15.81 11.60
CA GLY A 60 -9.83 16.07 13.00
C GLY A 60 -9.51 14.89 13.91
N LEU A 61 -8.37 14.19 13.70
CA LEU A 61 -8.01 12.99 14.45
C LEU A 61 -7.86 13.29 15.94
N THR A 62 -7.16 14.38 16.29
CA THR A 62 -6.99 14.83 17.68
C THR A 62 -8.35 15.08 18.36
N LYS A 63 -9.32 15.66 17.64
CA LYS A 63 -10.68 15.84 18.15
C LYS A 63 -11.40 14.49 18.34
N ILE A 64 -11.29 13.58 17.39
CA ILE A 64 -11.88 12.23 17.51
C ILE A 64 -11.34 11.52 18.75
N ALA A 65 -10.01 11.56 18.96
CA ALA A 65 -9.37 10.94 20.11
C ALA A 65 -9.84 11.55 21.43
N SER A 66 -9.89 12.87 21.53
CA SER A 66 -10.37 13.59 22.72
C SER A 66 -11.83 13.29 23.04
N ASP A 67 -12.71 13.34 22.02
CA ASP A 67 -14.14 13.05 22.16
C ASP A 67 -14.36 11.61 22.68
N CYS A 68 -13.67 10.60 22.09
CA CYS A 68 -13.76 9.22 22.52
C CYS A 68 -13.22 9.00 23.94
N THR A 69 -12.05 9.57 24.25
CA THR A 69 -11.47 9.46 25.60
C THR A 69 -12.41 10.05 26.65
N SER A 70 -12.96 11.24 26.40
CA SER A 70 -13.87 11.91 27.32
C SER A 70 -15.19 11.14 27.50
N LYS A 71 -15.72 10.55 26.44
CA LYS A 71 -17.00 9.86 26.46
C LYS A 71 -16.94 8.48 27.11
N TYR A 72 -15.88 7.72 26.88
CA TYR A 72 -15.79 6.31 27.24
C TYR A 72 -14.76 6.02 28.34
N GLY A 73 -13.94 6.98 28.75
CA GLY A 73 -12.86 6.76 29.71
C GLY A 73 -11.71 5.88 29.19
N VAL A 74 -11.67 5.62 27.88
CA VAL A 74 -10.62 4.83 27.21
C VAL A 74 -9.60 5.79 26.60
N PRO A 75 -8.32 5.74 26.96
CA PRO A 75 -7.30 6.55 26.32
C PRO A 75 -7.22 6.28 24.80
N VAL A 76 -7.37 7.29 23.98
CA VAL A 76 -7.18 7.23 22.52
C VAL A 76 -6.00 8.11 22.14
N ARG A 77 -5.01 7.54 21.48
CA ARG A 77 -3.77 8.21 21.08
C ARG A 77 -3.63 8.27 19.57
N ILE A 78 -3.17 9.41 19.07
CA ILE A 78 -2.82 9.60 17.66
C ILE A 78 -1.31 9.50 17.52
N ILE A 79 -0.84 8.66 16.58
CA ILE A 79 0.60 8.41 16.39
C ILE A 79 0.97 8.53 14.91
N ASP A 80 1.90 9.45 14.59
CA ASP A 80 2.68 9.40 13.36
C ASP A 80 3.83 8.40 13.58
N LEU A 81 3.74 7.25 12.94
CA LEU A 81 4.71 6.17 13.11
C LEU A 81 6.05 6.42 12.41
N ARG A 82 6.16 7.48 11.59
CA ARG A 82 7.36 7.75 10.80
C ARG A 82 8.50 8.31 11.65
N ASN A 83 9.72 7.92 11.30
CA ASN A 83 10.95 8.47 11.87
C ASN A 83 11.40 9.76 11.18
N GLU A 84 10.91 10.02 9.96
CA GLU A 84 11.30 11.17 9.15
C GLU A 84 10.12 11.71 8.33
N GLU A 85 10.10 13.04 8.16
CA GLU A 85 9.28 13.74 7.18
C GLU A 85 10.20 14.44 6.17
N TRP A 86 9.90 14.32 4.89
CA TRP A 86 10.75 14.83 3.83
C TRP A 86 10.08 15.96 3.07
N THR A 87 10.85 17.00 2.77
CA THR A 87 10.44 18.03 1.83
C THR A 87 11.09 17.75 0.50
N SER A 88 10.31 17.77 -0.58
CA SER A 88 10.81 17.58 -1.93
C SER A 88 10.51 18.78 -2.81
N GLU A 89 11.51 19.24 -3.59
CA GLU A 89 11.33 20.25 -4.62
C GLU A 89 11.54 19.58 -6.00
N LYS A 90 10.57 19.78 -6.90
CA LYS A 90 10.59 19.15 -8.23
C LYS A 90 10.83 17.63 -8.19
N GLY A 91 10.34 16.96 -7.12
CA GLY A 91 10.47 15.52 -6.93
C GLY A 91 11.85 15.04 -6.49
N ILE A 92 12.69 15.93 -5.96
CA ILE A 92 13.97 15.60 -5.33
C ILE A 92 13.90 16.00 -3.87
N ILE A 93 14.30 15.10 -2.97
CA ILE A 93 14.32 15.35 -1.53
C ILE A 93 15.38 16.42 -1.24
N THR A 94 14.92 17.55 -0.69
CA THR A 94 15.79 18.70 -0.33
C THR A 94 16.04 18.80 1.16
N HIS A 95 15.12 18.30 1.98
CA HIS A 95 15.24 18.34 3.43
C HIS A 95 14.59 17.11 4.07
N LYS A 96 15.20 16.61 5.15
CA LYS A 96 14.68 15.54 6.00
C LYS A 96 14.54 16.05 7.42
N LYS A 97 13.33 16.07 7.94
CA LYS A 97 13.01 16.42 9.33
C LYS A 97 12.89 15.12 10.13
N LYS A 98 13.64 15.01 11.22
CA LYS A 98 13.51 13.89 12.16
C LYS A 98 12.18 14.04 12.94
N LEU A 99 11.44 12.96 13.06
CA LEU A 99 10.21 12.82 13.83
C LEU A 99 10.45 11.96 15.08
N ALA A 100 9.47 11.95 15.99
CA ALA A 100 9.54 11.12 17.19
C ALA A 100 9.50 9.61 16.88
N GLY A 101 8.79 9.23 15.81
CA GLY A 101 8.58 7.84 15.46
C GLY A 101 7.56 7.14 16.35
N ASP A 102 7.51 5.83 16.25
CA ASP A 102 6.68 5.00 17.12
C ASP A 102 7.19 5.04 18.56
N PRO A 103 6.38 5.45 19.57
CA PRO A 103 6.80 5.51 20.97
C PRO A 103 7.21 4.15 21.55
N ASN A 104 6.75 3.04 20.98
CA ASN A 104 7.13 1.68 21.36
C ASN A 104 8.36 1.16 20.59
N GLY A 105 8.93 1.99 19.70
CA GLY A 105 10.10 1.62 18.91
C GLY A 105 9.76 0.81 17.67
N THR A 106 10.70 -0.08 17.29
CA THR A 106 10.60 -0.87 16.05
C THR A 106 10.91 -2.32 16.32
N VAL A 107 10.38 -3.22 15.47
CA VAL A 107 10.64 -4.66 15.51
C VAL A 107 11.21 -5.09 14.17
N LEU A 108 12.38 -5.74 14.19
CA LEU A 108 12.97 -6.36 13.01
C LEU A 108 12.50 -7.81 12.89
N PHE A 109 11.92 -8.14 11.74
CA PHE A 109 11.52 -9.49 11.39
C PHE A 109 12.42 -10.02 10.27
N ASN A 110 12.88 -11.24 10.39
CA ASN A 110 13.52 -11.98 9.31
C ASN A 110 12.65 -13.20 8.94
N LEU A 111 12.01 -13.16 7.78
CA LEU A 111 11.16 -14.25 7.28
C LEU A 111 11.97 -15.45 6.77
N GLU A 112 13.27 -15.28 6.51
CA GLU A 112 14.15 -16.32 5.99
C GLU A 112 13.55 -17.01 4.73
N LYS A 113 13.39 -18.33 4.78
CA LYS A 113 12.80 -19.14 3.69
C LYS A 113 11.29 -18.94 3.52
N ASN A 114 10.64 -18.32 4.50
CA ASN A 114 9.21 -18.00 4.46
C ASN A 114 8.92 -16.69 3.71
N SER A 115 9.94 -15.94 3.30
CA SER A 115 9.76 -14.78 2.43
C SER A 115 9.48 -15.19 0.99
N LEU A 116 8.61 -14.45 0.31
CA LEU A 116 8.38 -14.59 -1.12
C LEU A 116 9.56 -14.12 -1.97
N PHE A 117 10.58 -13.52 -1.34
CA PHE A 117 11.85 -13.15 -2.00
C PHE A 117 12.93 -14.23 -1.85
N TYR A 118 12.73 -15.24 -1.02
CA TYR A 118 13.70 -16.34 -0.93
C TYR A 118 13.78 -17.08 -2.27
N GLY A 119 14.98 -17.07 -2.87
CA GLY A 119 15.21 -17.66 -4.20
C GLY A 119 14.61 -16.86 -5.37
N HIS A 120 14.18 -15.62 -5.15
CA HIS A 120 13.67 -14.76 -6.21
C HIS A 120 14.79 -14.39 -7.19
N LYS A 121 14.49 -14.49 -8.50
CA LYS A 121 15.45 -14.26 -9.59
C LYS A 121 16.05 -12.86 -9.63
N GLY A 122 15.39 -11.89 -8.99
CA GLY A 122 15.80 -10.49 -8.91
C GLY A 122 16.71 -10.15 -7.75
N GLU A 123 17.18 -11.13 -6.97
CA GLU A 123 18.06 -10.90 -5.81
C GLU A 123 19.26 -10.00 -6.17
N GLY A 124 19.57 -9.05 -5.30
CA GLY A 124 20.62 -8.05 -5.50
C GLY A 124 20.27 -6.90 -6.42
N ASN A 125 19.06 -6.88 -7.02
CA ASN A 125 18.62 -5.85 -7.96
C ASN A 125 17.31 -5.18 -7.55
N TYR A 126 16.96 -5.20 -6.28
CA TYR A 126 15.76 -4.56 -5.76
C TYR A 126 15.92 -3.05 -5.61
N PHE A 127 14.86 -2.32 -5.90
CA PHE A 127 14.73 -0.88 -5.70
C PHE A 127 13.49 -0.57 -4.85
N GLY A 128 13.65 0.33 -3.89
CA GLY A 128 12.56 0.93 -3.15
C GLY A 128 11.96 2.15 -3.88
N ALA A 129 10.93 2.74 -3.29
CA ALA A 129 10.34 3.98 -3.79
C ALA A 129 11.31 5.16 -3.60
N ASP A 130 11.83 5.34 -2.37
CA ASP A 130 12.70 6.45 -1.95
C ASP A 130 13.80 5.94 -1.03
N SER A 131 14.33 4.74 -1.29
CA SER A 131 15.31 4.07 -0.46
C SER A 131 16.70 4.10 -1.07
N ASN A 132 17.70 3.89 -0.21
CA ASN A 132 19.05 3.53 -0.66
C ASN A 132 19.03 2.08 -1.16
N TYR A 133 19.20 1.88 -2.47
CA TYR A 133 19.12 0.55 -3.07
C TYR A 133 20.24 -0.41 -2.60
N GLU A 134 21.42 0.12 -2.24
CA GLU A 134 22.52 -0.70 -1.71
C GLU A 134 22.17 -1.23 -0.32
N GLU A 135 21.56 -0.41 0.51
CA GLU A 135 21.08 -0.82 1.84
C GLU A 135 19.90 -1.79 1.71
N LEU A 136 18.93 -1.48 0.87
CA LEU A 136 17.77 -2.34 0.61
C LEU A 136 18.20 -3.79 0.28
N ASN A 137 19.18 -3.96 -0.62
CA ASN A 137 19.60 -5.29 -1.05
C ASN A 137 20.37 -6.07 0.02
N LYS A 138 20.90 -5.43 1.05
CA LYS A 138 21.47 -6.15 2.21
C LYS A 138 20.41 -6.85 3.04
N HIS A 139 19.20 -6.30 3.06
CA HIS A 139 18.06 -6.84 3.79
C HIS A 139 17.26 -7.89 3.01
N HIS A 140 17.60 -8.13 1.71
CA HIS A 140 16.91 -9.09 0.86
C HIS A 140 17.90 -9.91 0.02
N GLN A 141 18.65 -10.80 0.70
CA GLN A 141 19.60 -11.71 0.05
C GLN A 141 19.67 -13.07 0.76
N GLY A 142 19.56 -14.15 0.01
CA GLY A 142 19.60 -15.51 0.56
C GLY A 142 18.54 -15.72 1.64
N THR A 143 18.96 -16.09 2.84
CA THR A 143 18.09 -16.25 4.02
C THR A 143 17.88 -14.95 4.83
N ILE A 144 18.52 -13.86 4.45
CA ILE A 144 18.25 -12.54 5.03
C ILE A 144 17.09 -11.93 4.27
N GLN A 145 15.87 -11.95 4.86
CA GLN A 145 14.67 -11.42 4.26
C GLN A 145 13.94 -10.58 5.32
N GLU A 146 14.45 -9.37 5.52
CA GLU A 146 14.18 -8.55 6.69
C GLU A 146 13.17 -7.44 6.41
N TYR A 147 12.32 -7.19 7.40
CA TYR A 147 11.35 -6.09 7.44
C TYR A 147 11.39 -5.40 8.79
N LEU A 148 11.57 -4.08 8.81
CA LEU A 148 11.55 -3.26 10.03
C LEU A 148 10.20 -2.59 10.18
N LEU A 149 9.42 -3.02 11.17
CA LEU A 149 8.06 -2.53 11.42
C LEU A 149 7.99 -1.69 12.69
N CYS A 150 7.03 -0.78 12.73
CA CYS A 150 6.68 -0.04 13.95
C CYS A 150 6.11 -1.00 14.99
N ALA A 151 6.51 -0.84 16.25
CA ALA A 151 6.18 -1.79 17.31
C ALA A 151 4.72 -1.69 17.79
N THR A 152 4.12 -0.49 17.78
CA THR A 152 2.73 -0.29 18.25
C THR A 152 1.73 -1.24 17.57
N PRO A 153 1.66 -1.38 16.23
CA PRO A 153 0.77 -2.34 15.58
C PRO A 153 1.11 -3.81 15.91
N ILE A 154 2.39 -4.11 16.15
CA ILE A 154 2.84 -5.46 16.51
C ILE A 154 2.43 -5.82 17.95
N MET A 155 2.45 -4.87 18.86
CA MET A 155 2.08 -5.07 20.27
C MET A 155 0.57 -5.11 20.48
N ALA A 156 -0.23 -4.51 19.61
CA ALA A 156 -1.67 -4.48 19.74
C ALA A 156 -2.29 -5.89 19.76
N ASP A 157 -3.27 -6.13 20.64
CA ASP A 157 -4.02 -7.41 20.72
C ASP A 157 -4.93 -7.60 19.51
N VAL A 158 -5.48 -6.50 18.99
CA VAL A 158 -6.37 -6.47 17.83
C VAL A 158 -5.92 -5.34 16.90
N VAL A 159 -5.82 -5.62 15.62
CA VAL A 159 -5.56 -4.62 14.58
C VAL A 159 -6.81 -4.42 13.73
N ILE A 160 -7.28 -3.18 13.63
CA ILE A 160 -8.37 -2.80 12.74
C ILE A 160 -7.79 -1.92 11.63
N SER A 161 -7.76 -2.46 10.41
CA SER A 161 -7.29 -1.73 9.23
C SER A 161 -8.43 -0.97 8.59
N LEU A 162 -8.21 0.32 8.28
CA LEU A 162 -9.18 1.21 7.64
C LEU A 162 -8.66 1.70 6.30
N PRO A 163 -8.48 0.82 5.28
CA PRO A 163 -7.94 1.20 4.00
C PRO A 163 -8.94 1.96 3.15
N LYS A 164 -8.44 2.79 2.24
CA LYS A 164 -9.22 3.43 1.19
C LYS A 164 -9.33 2.53 -0.04
N MET A 165 -10.54 2.37 -0.60
CA MET A 165 -10.75 1.64 -1.84
C MET A 165 -10.18 2.43 -3.02
N LYS A 166 -9.09 1.94 -3.63
CA LYS A 166 -8.45 2.65 -4.73
C LYS A 166 -7.57 1.74 -5.62
N THR A 167 -7.44 2.15 -6.87
CA THR A 167 -6.48 1.57 -7.81
C THR A 167 -5.04 1.85 -7.37
N HIS A 168 -4.10 1.07 -7.87
CA HIS A 168 -2.68 1.23 -7.54
C HIS A 168 -1.77 0.84 -8.72
N LYS A 169 -0.82 1.71 -9.04
CA LYS A 169 0.08 1.55 -10.18
C LYS A 169 0.93 0.27 -10.16
N LYS A 170 1.28 -0.29 -8.97
CA LYS A 170 2.18 -1.44 -8.84
C LYS A 170 1.50 -2.74 -8.39
N THR A 171 0.37 -2.67 -7.70
CA THR A 171 -0.36 -3.85 -7.20
C THR A 171 -1.76 -3.98 -7.82
N GLY A 172 -2.11 -3.10 -8.76
CA GLY A 172 -3.45 -3.02 -9.33
C GLY A 172 -4.44 -2.32 -8.41
N VAL A 173 -4.50 -2.71 -7.14
CA VAL A 173 -5.39 -2.16 -6.11
C VAL A 173 -4.64 -1.80 -4.82
N THR A 174 -5.18 -0.84 -4.06
CA THR A 174 -4.85 -0.58 -2.66
C THR A 174 -6.10 -0.88 -1.83
N LEU A 175 -6.01 -1.88 -1.00
CA LEU A 175 -7.08 -2.39 -0.15
C LEU A 175 -6.46 -2.82 1.19
N SER A 176 -7.04 -3.82 1.86
CA SER A 176 -6.63 -4.26 3.20
C SER A 176 -5.18 -4.75 3.25
N ILE A 177 -4.81 -5.66 2.32
CA ILE A 177 -3.48 -6.28 2.28
C ILE A 177 -2.40 -5.23 2.02
N LYS A 178 -2.61 -4.31 1.08
CA LYS A 178 -1.64 -3.27 0.72
C LYS A 178 -1.53 -2.18 1.80
N ASN A 179 -2.53 -2.02 2.67
CA ASN A 179 -2.54 -0.97 3.70
C ASN A 179 -1.39 -1.10 4.70
N PHE A 180 -0.88 -2.30 4.94
CA PHE A 180 0.21 -2.55 5.91
C PHE A 180 1.58 -2.02 5.50
N VAL A 181 1.75 -1.51 4.32
CA VAL A 181 2.93 -0.69 3.99
C VAL A 181 2.99 0.56 4.90
N GLY A 182 1.84 1.02 5.41
CA GLY A 182 1.71 2.14 6.35
C GLY A 182 2.10 1.84 7.80
N ILE A 183 2.71 0.70 8.11
CA ILE A 183 3.29 0.38 9.43
C ILE A 183 4.81 0.15 9.38
N THR A 184 5.44 0.44 8.25
CA THR A 184 6.87 0.24 8.07
C THR A 184 7.66 1.39 8.67
N ALA A 185 8.65 1.07 9.50
CA ALA A 185 9.49 2.05 10.17
C ALA A 185 10.62 2.61 9.28
N ASP A 186 11.14 1.79 8.35
CA ASP A 186 12.20 2.20 7.43
C ASP A 186 11.93 1.67 6.00
N LYS A 187 11.97 2.56 5.02
CA LYS A 187 11.71 2.25 3.61
C LYS A 187 12.88 1.52 2.92
N ASN A 188 14.07 1.45 3.55
CA ASN A 188 15.18 0.64 3.07
C ASN A 188 14.92 -0.87 3.17
N TYR A 189 13.82 -1.28 3.79
CA TYR A 189 13.38 -2.67 3.87
C TYR A 189 12.26 -3.03 2.88
N LEU A 190 11.90 -2.12 1.94
CA LEU A 190 10.73 -2.28 1.08
C LEU A 190 11.09 -2.37 -0.41
N PRO A 191 11.26 -3.57 -0.96
CA PRO A 191 11.39 -3.76 -2.40
C PRO A 191 10.12 -3.33 -3.14
N HIS A 192 10.22 -2.38 -4.08
CA HIS A 192 9.10 -1.87 -4.85
C HIS A 192 9.15 -2.24 -6.33
N HIS A 193 10.30 -2.56 -6.86
CA HIS A 193 10.50 -3.15 -8.18
C HIS A 193 11.90 -3.76 -8.26
N THR A 194 12.07 -4.67 -9.19
CA THR A 194 13.34 -5.30 -9.49
C THR A 194 13.87 -4.75 -10.82
N TRP A 195 15.12 -4.38 -10.83
CA TRP A 195 15.77 -3.82 -12.00
C TRP A 195 15.78 -4.77 -13.19
N GLY A 196 15.51 -4.24 -14.39
CA GLY A 196 15.52 -4.99 -15.62
C GLY A 196 14.15 -5.52 -16.05
N SER A 197 14.14 -6.30 -17.13
CA SER A 197 12.94 -6.94 -17.65
C SER A 197 12.78 -8.37 -17.13
N PRO A 198 11.61 -9.02 -17.29
CA PRO A 198 11.36 -10.39 -16.85
C PRO A 198 12.36 -11.41 -17.39
N LYS A 199 12.89 -11.20 -18.58
CA LYS A 199 13.94 -12.03 -19.17
C LYS A 199 15.20 -12.12 -18.29
N HIS A 200 15.47 -11.08 -17.52
CA HIS A 200 16.63 -10.97 -16.63
C HIS A 200 16.25 -11.02 -15.15
N GLY A 201 15.04 -11.49 -14.82
CA GLY A 201 14.53 -11.59 -13.47
C GLY A 201 14.04 -10.27 -12.89
N GLY A 202 13.90 -9.21 -13.72
CA GLY A 202 13.41 -7.90 -13.32
C GLY A 202 11.94 -7.66 -13.68
N ASP A 203 11.38 -6.57 -13.17
CA ASP A 203 10.02 -6.12 -13.46
C ASP A 203 9.92 -4.61 -13.69
N ASP A 204 11.06 -3.94 -13.90
CA ASP A 204 11.10 -2.50 -14.14
C ASP A 204 10.27 -2.13 -15.39
N TYR A 205 10.38 -2.94 -16.45
CA TYR A 205 9.63 -2.79 -17.70
C TYR A 205 9.40 -4.16 -18.39
N PRO A 206 8.35 -4.29 -19.22
CA PRO A 206 7.95 -5.59 -19.80
C PRO A 206 8.84 -6.08 -20.93
N ASP A 207 9.56 -5.20 -21.61
CA ASP A 207 10.36 -5.49 -22.81
C ASP A 207 11.87 -5.38 -22.57
N THR A 208 12.66 -5.84 -23.55
CA THR A 208 14.13 -5.80 -23.52
C THR A 208 14.73 -4.73 -24.43
N SER A 209 13.98 -3.65 -24.74
CA SER A 209 14.46 -2.62 -25.65
C SER A 209 15.74 -1.95 -25.12
N PHE A 210 16.70 -1.70 -26.00
CA PHE A 210 17.97 -1.06 -25.68
C PHE A 210 17.79 0.32 -25.04
N LYS A 211 16.77 1.08 -25.50
CA LYS A 211 16.41 2.39 -24.95
C LYS A 211 16.05 2.30 -23.46
N ARG A 212 15.27 1.28 -23.06
CA ARG A 212 14.87 1.04 -21.67
C ARG A 212 16.05 0.62 -20.79
N GLN A 213 16.92 -0.23 -21.30
CA GLN A 213 18.13 -0.65 -20.58
C GLN A 213 19.04 0.56 -20.31
N PHE A 214 19.21 1.47 -21.29
CA PHE A 214 20.00 2.66 -21.12
C PHE A 214 19.39 3.66 -20.13
N GLU A 215 18.06 3.86 -20.18
CA GLU A 215 17.31 4.68 -19.21
C GLU A 215 17.54 4.18 -17.78
N THR A 216 17.45 2.87 -17.58
CA THR A 216 17.60 2.25 -16.28
C THR A 216 19.05 2.32 -15.79
N TRP A 217 20.04 2.10 -16.67
CA TRP A 217 21.44 2.26 -16.32
C TRP A 217 21.78 3.71 -15.93
N GLY A 218 21.30 4.69 -16.69
CA GLY A 218 21.43 6.10 -16.36
C GLY A 218 20.80 6.46 -15.01
N SER A 219 19.63 5.95 -14.73
CA SER A 219 18.94 6.12 -13.45
C SER A 219 19.74 5.54 -12.27
N LYS A 220 20.33 4.35 -12.43
CA LYS A 220 21.21 3.71 -11.41
C LYS A 220 22.44 4.57 -11.13
N PHE A 221 23.09 5.05 -12.18
CA PHE A 221 24.28 5.90 -12.09
C PHE A 221 23.98 7.20 -11.33
N VAL A 222 22.86 7.86 -11.67
CA VAL A 222 22.44 9.10 -11.00
C VAL A 222 22.11 8.85 -9.52
N LYS A 223 21.37 7.79 -9.20
CA LYS A 223 21.07 7.42 -7.80
C LYS A 223 22.35 7.18 -7.00
N ARG A 224 23.34 6.52 -7.60
CA ARG A 224 24.64 6.29 -6.94
C ARG A 224 25.41 7.59 -6.67
N ILE A 225 25.34 8.56 -7.60
CA ILE A 225 25.94 9.87 -7.38
C ILE A 225 25.21 10.64 -6.27
N ILE A 226 23.89 10.61 -6.24
CA ILE A 226 23.08 11.26 -5.18
C ILE A 226 23.46 10.71 -3.80
N ILE A 227 23.64 9.40 -3.67
CA ILE A 227 24.02 8.75 -2.41
C ILE A 227 25.40 9.19 -1.96
N ASN A 228 26.39 9.22 -2.86
CA ASN A 228 27.79 9.46 -2.51
C ASN A 228 28.17 10.94 -2.48
N ILE A 229 27.54 11.79 -3.27
CA ILE A 229 27.83 13.23 -3.39
C ILE A 229 26.48 14.00 -3.50
N PRO A 230 25.75 14.15 -2.38
CA PRO A 230 24.37 14.64 -2.40
C PRO A 230 24.17 15.97 -3.11
N PHE A 231 25.04 16.95 -2.89
CA PHE A 231 24.90 18.29 -3.45
C PHE A 231 25.05 18.33 -4.99
N ILE A 232 26.02 17.60 -5.52
CA ILE A 232 26.25 17.48 -6.99
C ILE A 232 25.19 16.59 -7.60
N GLY A 233 24.84 15.48 -6.93
CA GLY A 233 23.85 14.51 -7.35
C GLY A 233 22.45 15.12 -7.50
N ILE A 234 22.04 15.99 -6.56
CA ILE A 234 20.74 16.68 -6.61
C ILE A 234 20.65 17.60 -7.83
N LYS A 235 21.67 18.44 -8.09
CA LYS A 235 21.68 19.31 -9.26
C LYS A 235 21.68 18.52 -10.58
N MET A 236 22.48 17.46 -10.66
CA MET A 236 22.55 16.59 -11.83
C MET A 236 21.24 15.85 -12.07
N ALA A 237 20.59 15.37 -11.01
CA ALA A 237 19.29 14.73 -11.10
C ALA A 237 18.19 15.69 -11.59
N GLN A 238 18.22 16.95 -11.16
CA GLN A 238 17.28 17.99 -11.64
C GLN A 238 17.42 18.22 -13.16
N ILE A 239 18.66 18.32 -13.64
CA ILE A 239 18.95 18.52 -15.08
C ILE A 239 18.54 17.28 -15.88
N LEU A 240 18.97 16.10 -15.45
CA LEU A 240 18.69 14.84 -16.16
C LEU A 240 17.20 14.47 -16.14
N ARG A 241 16.47 14.84 -15.09
CA ARG A 241 15.02 14.65 -15.04
C ARG A 241 14.29 15.58 -16.01
N ALA A 242 14.67 16.85 -16.06
CA ALA A 242 14.08 17.82 -16.99
C ALA A 242 14.33 17.43 -18.45
N GLU A 243 15.52 16.95 -18.78
CA GLU A 243 15.83 16.46 -20.14
C GLU A 243 15.22 15.06 -20.38
N GLY A 244 15.19 14.17 -19.37
CA GLY A 244 14.57 12.87 -19.46
C GLY A 244 13.05 12.95 -19.70
N GLU A 245 12.35 13.87 -19.08
CA GLU A 245 10.91 14.08 -19.32
C GLU A 245 10.62 14.53 -20.76
N LYS A 246 11.52 15.29 -21.38
CA LYS A 246 11.41 15.68 -22.80
C LYS A 246 11.63 14.49 -23.76
N VAL A 247 12.55 13.58 -23.41
CA VAL A 247 12.94 12.46 -24.29
C VAL A 247 12.07 11.21 -24.06
N PHE A 248 11.68 10.93 -22.81
CA PHE A 248 11.02 9.69 -22.40
C PHE A 248 9.53 9.85 -22.03
N GLY A 249 9.02 11.08 -22.04
CA GLY A 249 7.64 11.40 -21.69
C GLY A 249 7.41 11.54 -20.17
N ALA A 250 6.25 12.12 -19.81
CA ALA A 250 5.88 12.31 -18.42
C ALA A 250 5.66 10.96 -17.71
N THR A 251 6.02 10.90 -16.43
CA THR A 251 5.97 9.69 -15.58
C THR A 251 4.61 8.99 -15.55
N HIS A 252 3.54 9.75 -15.80
CA HIS A 252 2.16 9.26 -15.68
C HIS A 252 1.71 8.36 -16.82
N ASN A 253 2.35 8.43 -18.00
CA ASN A 253 1.97 7.67 -19.20
C ASN A 253 3.08 6.74 -19.69
N THR A 254 4.08 6.47 -18.85
CA THR A 254 5.21 5.63 -19.22
C THR A 254 5.30 4.42 -18.31
N ILE A 255 5.38 3.22 -18.90
CA ILE A 255 5.63 1.98 -18.16
C ILE A 255 7.08 1.97 -17.68
N ARG A 256 7.26 1.95 -16.36
CA ARG A 256 8.56 1.87 -15.67
C ARG A 256 8.41 1.54 -14.20
N SER A 257 9.48 1.06 -13.59
CA SER A 257 9.57 0.80 -12.15
C SER A 257 8.44 -0.09 -11.63
N GLY A 258 8.02 -1.09 -12.42
CA GLY A 258 7.00 -2.07 -12.03
C GLY A 258 5.56 -1.54 -12.01
N ASN A 259 5.23 -0.49 -12.77
CA ASN A 259 3.87 0.06 -12.83
C ASN A 259 3.00 -0.57 -13.94
N TRP A 260 3.10 -1.87 -14.13
CA TRP A 260 2.43 -2.59 -15.19
C TRP A 260 1.99 -3.99 -14.74
N TYR A 261 1.04 -4.58 -15.48
CA TYR A 261 0.58 -5.94 -15.27
C TYR A 261 1.68 -6.96 -15.62
N GLY A 262 2.02 -7.82 -14.66
CA GLY A 262 3.12 -8.78 -14.77
C GLY A 262 4.39 -8.36 -13.99
N ASN A 263 4.35 -7.25 -13.23
CA ASN A 263 5.40 -6.99 -12.24
C ASN A 263 5.40 -8.07 -11.13
N ASP A 264 6.58 -8.32 -10.54
CA ASP A 264 6.79 -9.46 -9.64
C ASP A 264 7.42 -9.09 -8.28
N THR A 265 7.46 -7.81 -7.93
CA THR A 265 8.15 -7.38 -6.69
C THR A 265 7.19 -6.83 -5.64
N THR A 266 6.41 -5.80 -5.95
CA THR A 266 5.66 -5.06 -4.91
C THR A 266 4.62 -5.93 -4.19
N TRP A 267 3.95 -6.82 -4.87
CA TRP A 267 2.95 -7.70 -4.26
C TRP A 267 3.60 -8.71 -3.29
N ARG A 268 4.81 -9.21 -3.59
CA ARG A 268 5.56 -10.11 -2.69
C ARG A 268 5.89 -9.41 -1.37
N MET A 269 6.49 -8.22 -1.45
CA MET A 269 6.76 -7.37 -0.28
C MET A 269 5.50 -7.12 0.54
N THR A 270 4.38 -6.84 -0.12
CA THR A 270 3.12 -6.58 0.55
C THR A 270 2.62 -7.79 1.34
N LEU A 271 2.70 -9.00 0.76
CA LEU A 271 2.30 -10.24 1.44
C LEU A 271 3.25 -10.59 2.59
N ASP A 272 4.54 -10.38 2.42
CA ASP A 272 5.53 -10.59 3.50
C ASP A 272 5.29 -9.66 4.69
N LEU A 273 4.97 -8.38 4.46
CA LEU A 273 4.59 -7.43 5.52
C LEU A 273 3.34 -7.90 6.28
N ASN A 274 2.34 -8.46 5.58
CA ASN A 274 1.16 -9.04 6.22
C ASN A 274 1.55 -10.21 7.13
N ARG A 275 2.46 -11.09 6.70
CA ARG A 275 2.96 -12.19 7.55
C ARG A 275 3.67 -11.66 8.79
N CYS A 276 4.52 -10.66 8.66
CA CYS A 276 5.17 -10.02 9.80
C CYS A 276 4.17 -9.45 10.81
N LEU A 277 3.09 -8.79 10.36
CA LEU A 277 2.07 -8.26 11.26
C LEU A 277 1.23 -9.38 11.90
N ILE A 278 0.75 -10.33 11.09
CA ILE A 278 -0.22 -11.35 11.52
C ILE A 278 0.44 -12.36 12.48
N TYR A 279 1.70 -12.71 12.25
CA TYR A 279 2.42 -13.72 13.03
C TYR A 279 3.51 -13.14 13.94
N GLY A 280 3.86 -11.88 13.79
CA GLY A 280 4.99 -11.28 14.53
C GLY A 280 4.72 -11.11 16.03
N ASN A 281 5.76 -11.38 16.82
CA ASN A 281 5.85 -11.04 18.24
C ASN A 281 6.70 -9.77 18.43
N PRO A 282 6.54 -9.05 19.54
CA PRO A 282 7.35 -7.85 19.82
C PRO A 282 8.88 -8.07 19.92
N ASP A 283 9.32 -9.29 20.10
CA ASP A 283 10.73 -9.67 20.14
C ASP A 283 11.32 -10.05 18.76
N GLY A 284 10.54 -9.91 17.68
CA GLY A 284 10.95 -10.26 16.31
C GLY A 284 10.78 -11.74 15.94
N THR A 285 10.32 -12.57 16.86
CA THR A 285 9.99 -13.98 16.58
C THR A 285 8.58 -14.10 15.98
N PHE A 286 8.23 -15.30 15.52
CA PHE A 286 6.91 -15.57 14.94
C PHE A 286 6.10 -16.54 15.82
N ARG A 287 4.83 -16.22 16.02
CA ARG A 287 3.83 -17.08 16.69
C ARG A 287 3.21 -18.06 15.71
N LYS A 288 2.63 -19.14 16.22
CA LYS A 288 1.92 -20.13 15.40
C LYS A 288 0.48 -19.70 15.06
N THR A 289 -0.13 -18.89 15.91
CA THR A 289 -1.53 -18.44 15.75
C THR A 289 -1.56 -17.03 15.20
N LYS A 290 -2.52 -16.76 14.32
CA LYS A 290 -2.73 -15.43 13.75
C LYS A 290 -3.16 -14.42 14.80
N LYS A 291 -2.69 -13.18 14.68
CA LYS A 291 -3.23 -12.02 15.40
C LYS A 291 -4.67 -11.78 14.97
N ARG A 292 -5.51 -11.33 15.91
CA ARG A 292 -6.85 -10.86 15.58
C ARG A 292 -6.77 -9.62 14.70
N TYR A 293 -7.35 -9.74 13.52
CA TYR A 293 -7.35 -8.72 12.50
C TYR A 293 -8.77 -8.47 12.03
N TYR A 294 -9.09 -7.20 11.75
CA TYR A 294 -10.33 -6.81 11.13
C TYR A 294 -10.06 -5.71 10.10
N SER A 295 -10.74 -5.74 8.98
CA SER A 295 -10.64 -4.70 7.96
C SER A 295 -11.98 -4.06 7.70
N VAL A 296 -11.96 -2.72 7.51
CA VAL A 296 -13.11 -1.95 7.02
C VAL A 296 -12.63 -1.05 5.90
N ILE A 297 -12.88 -1.44 4.67
CA ILE A 297 -12.51 -0.66 3.48
C ILE A 297 -13.48 0.51 3.32
N ASP A 298 -12.95 1.71 3.21
CA ASP A 298 -13.69 2.93 2.87
C ASP A 298 -13.80 3.08 1.35
N GLY A 299 -14.96 2.76 0.81
CA GLY A 299 -15.36 2.96 -0.57
C GLY A 299 -16.44 4.01 -0.75
N VAL A 300 -16.71 4.89 0.24
CA VAL A 300 -17.71 5.94 0.07
C VAL A 300 -17.33 6.87 -1.08
N ILE A 301 -16.11 7.44 -1.01
CA ILE A 301 -15.46 8.12 -2.13
C ILE A 301 -14.15 7.38 -2.38
N ALA A 302 -14.17 6.53 -3.37
CA ALA A 302 -13.04 5.70 -3.81
C ALA A 302 -12.17 6.45 -4.81
N MET A 303 -11.07 5.82 -5.28
CA MET A 303 -10.20 6.38 -6.31
C MET A 303 -10.01 5.38 -7.45
N GLU A 304 -10.14 5.84 -8.69
CA GLU A 304 -9.83 5.06 -9.88
C GLU A 304 -8.68 5.67 -10.71
N GLY A 305 -8.20 4.99 -11.75
CA GLY A 305 -7.19 5.51 -12.66
C GLY A 305 -5.78 5.58 -12.06
N ALA A 306 -5.18 6.76 -12.00
CA ALA A 306 -3.77 6.98 -11.66
C ALA A 306 -3.48 6.87 -10.14
N GLY A 307 -4.10 5.91 -9.44
CA GLY A 307 -3.81 5.63 -8.04
C GLY A 307 -2.35 5.25 -7.75
N PRO A 308 -1.90 5.39 -6.51
CA PRO A 308 -2.71 5.63 -5.29
C PRO A 308 -2.91 7.10 -4.90
N MET A 309 -2.34 8.08 -5.63
CA MET A 309 -2.30 9.49 -5.19
C MET A 309 -2.86 10.50 -6.18
N GLN A 310 -3.01 10.13 -7.46
CA GLN A 310 -3.33 11.05 -8.56
C GLN A 310 -4.48 10.54 -9.43
N GLY A 311 -5.24 9.56 -8.91
CA GLY A 311 -6.43 9.07 -9.58
C GLY A 311 -7.62 10.00 -9.37
N ASP A 312 -8.70 9.65 -10.04
CA ASP A 312 -9.94 10.40 -10.00
C ASP A 312 -10.87 9.87 -8.90
N PRO A 313 -11.62 10.75 -8.22
CA PRO A 313 -12.62 10.32 -7.24
C PRO A 313 -13.76 9.57 -7.90
N LYS A 314 -14.22 8.48 -7.24
CA LYS A 314 -15.37 7.68 -7.65
C LYS A 314 -16.30 7.46 -6.47
N GLU A 315 -17.51 7.97 -6.58
CA GLU A 315 -18.54 7.79 -5.56
C GLU A 315 -19.14 6.39 -5.66
N CYS A 316 -18.89 5.55 -4.63
CA CYS A 316 -19.42 4.20 -4.55
C CYS A 316 -20.37 4.01 -3.37
N GLY A 317 -20.25 4.82 -2.31
CA GLY A 317 -21.17 4.81 -1.17
C GLY A 317 -21.13 3.55 -0.31
N VAL A 318 -20.00 2.81 -0.29
CA VAL A 318 -19.90 1.50 0.38
C VAL A 318 -18.82 1.43 1.44
N TYR A 319 -19.06 0.59 2.46
CA TYR A 319 -18.05 0.02 3.33
C TYR A 319 -18.02 -1.50 3.15
N ILE A 320 -16.82 -2.08 3.08
CA ILE A 320 -16.63 -3.53 2.94
C ILE A 320 -15.78 -4.01 4.10
N SER A 321 -16.26 -4.99 4.86
CA SER A 321 -15.57 -5.39 6.09
C SER A 321 -15.53 -6.89 6.32
N GLY A 322 -14.54 -7.34 7.09
CA GLY A 322 -14.39 -8.73 7.51
C GLY A 322 -13.10 -9.00 8.27
N GLU A 323 -12.96 -10.22 8.77
CA GLU A 323 -11.83 -10.66 9.58
C GLU A 323 -10.67 -11.20 8.74
N ASP A 324 -10.93 -11.66 7.52
CA ASP A 324 -9.91 -12.17 6.61
C ASP A 324 -9.58 -11.14 5.52
N PRO A 325 -8.36 -10.58 5.51
CA PRO A 325 -8.01 -9.50 4.59
C PRO A 325 -8.06 -9.91 3.13
N ALA A 326 -7.76 -11.17 2.81
CA ALA A 326 -7.78 -11.66 1.44
C ALA A 326 -9.22 -11.77 0.92
N SER A 327 -10.14 -12.29 1.75
CA SER A 327 -11.57 -12.37 1.42
C SER A 327 -12.18 -10.98 1.22
N VAL A 328 -11.85 -10.02 2.11
CA VAL A 328 -12.33 -8.63 2.00
C VAL A 328 -11.83 -7.98 0.72
N ASP A 329 -10.53 -8.15 0.40
CA ASP A 329 -9.93 -7.59 -0.81
C ASP A 329 -10.49 -8.25 -2.08
N THR A 330 -10.83 -9.55 -2.02
CA THR A 330 -11.47 -10.27 -3.13
C THR A 330 -12.85 -9.71 -3.46
N VAL A 331 -13.68 -9.49 -2.44
CA VAL A 331 -15.02 -8.89 -2.60
C VAL A 331 -14.90 -7.45 -3.12
N ALA A 332 -14.02 -6.64 -2.51
CA ALA A 332 -13.78 -5.27 -2.94
C ALA A 332 -13.30 -5.19 -4.40
N THR A 333 -12.36 -6.04 -4.78
CA THR A 333 -11.82 -6.13 -6.14
C THR A 333 -12.91 -6.49 -7.15
N THR A 334 -13.78 -7.44 -6.81
CA THR A 334 -14.91 -7.85 -7.66
C THR A 334 -15.91 -6.70 -7.83
N LEU A 335 -16.26 -5.98 -6.75
CA LEU A 335 -17.13 -4.79 -6.82
C LEU A 335 -16.49 -3.64 -7.61
N MET A 336 -15.16 -3.54 -7.62
CA MET A 336 -14.44 -2.59 -8.49
C MET A 336 -14.58 -2.94 -9.99
N GLY A 337 -15.04 -4.14 -10.34
CA GLY A 337 -15.11 -4.64 -11.71
C GLY A 337 -13.83 -5.32 -12.19
N PHE A 338 -12.99 -5.80 -11.27
CA PHE A 338 -11.73 -6.47 -11.59
C PHE A 338 -11.76 -7.96 -11.25
N ASP A 339 -11.11 -8.77 -12.06
CA ASP A 339 -10.89 -10.19 -11.77
C ASP A 339 -9.75 -10.33 -10.75
N TRP A 340 -10.09 -10.60 -9.49
CA TRP A 340 -9.15 -10.75 -8.39
C TRP A 340 -8.07 -11.83 -8.65
N ARG A 341 -8.37 -12.84 -9.48
CA ARG A 341 -7.43 -13.92 -9.85
C ARG A 341 -6.29 -13.41 -10.73
N LYS A 342 -6.45 -12.23 -11.33
CA LYS A 342 -5.42 -11.54 -12.13
C LYS A 342 -4.62 -10.52 -11.33
N LEU A 343 -4.89 -10.38 -10.06
CA LEU A 343 -4.20 -9.48 -9.13
C LEU A 343 -3.35 -10.29 -8.15
N PRO A 344 -2.03 -10.43 -8.37
CA PRO A 344 -1.18 -11.28 -7.53
C PRO A 344 -1.26 -10.93 -6.04
N VAL A 345 -1.41 -9.66 -5.67
CA VAL A 345 -1.55 -9.22 -4.28
C VAL A 345 -2.78 -9.84 -3.59
N VAL A 346 -3.84 -10.13 -4.33
CA VAL A 346 -5.08 -10.75 -3.81
C VAL A 346 -5.01 -12.27 -3.98
N TYR A 347 -4.70 -12.74 -5.18
CA TYR A 347 -4.69 -14.16 -5.52
C TYR A 347 -3.68 -14.95 -4.66
N GLU A 348 -2.45 -14.47 -4.57
CA GLU A 348 -1.38 -15.15 -3.84
C GLU A 348 -1.56 -15.11 -2.30
N ALA A 349 -2.48 -14.29 -1.79
CA ALA A 349 -2.83 -14.31 -0.37
C ALA A 349 -3.54 -15.59 0.07
N PHE A 350 -4.12 -16.35 -0.88
CA PHE A 350 -4.72 -17.67 -0.67
C PHE A 350 -3.76 -18.84 -0.96
N SER A 351 -2.55 -18.55 -1.42
CA SER A 351 -1.57 -19.59 -1.74
C SER A 351 -1.15 -20.36 -0.48
N LYS A 352 -0.95 -21.66 -0.61
CA LYS A 352 -0.45 -22.52 0.47
C LYS A 352 0.93 -22.03 0.93
N HIS A 353 1.05 -21.81 2.23
CA HIS A 353 2.27 -21.30 2.85
C HIS A 353 2.36 -21.78 4.31
N GLU A 354 3.57 -21.85 4.89
CA GLU A 354 3.73 -22.16 6.33
C GLU A 354 3.13 -21.07 7.24
N MET A 355 3.08 -19.84 6.74
CA MET A 355 2.47 -18.68 7.38
C MET A 355 1.38 -18.11 6.46
N PRO A 356 0.21 -18.79 6.31
CA PRO A 356 -0.82 -18.41 5.36
C PRO A 356 -1.49 -17.09 5.78
N ILE A 357 -1.72 -16.17 4.84
CA ILE A 357 -2.50 -14.95 5.10
C ILE A 357 -3.97 -15.33 5.23
N SER A 358 -4.50 -16.08 4.27
CA SER A 358 -5.83 -16.68 4.34
C SER A 358 -5.76 -18.20 4.25
N GLU A 359 -6.64 -18.89 4.98
CA GLU A 359 -6.88 -20.34 4.89
C GLU A 359 -8.28 -20.62 4.33
N ILE A 360 -8.98 -19.56 3.91
CA ILE A 360 -10.32 -19.64 3.34
C ILE A 360 -10.21 -20.07 1.87
N ASP A 361 -11.04 -21.03 1.47
CA ASP A 361 -11.24 -21.30 0.04
C ASP A 361 -12.05 -20.12 -0.54
N PRO A 362 -11.53 -19.39 -1.54
CA PRO A 362 -12.26 -18.28 -2.15
C PRO A 362 -13.68 -18.64 -2.64
N GLN A 363 -13.90 -19.90 -3.02
CA GLN A 363 -15.23 -20.38 -3.46
C GLN A 363 -16.24 -20.45 -2.30
N THR A 364 -15.78 -20.48 -1.05
CA THR A 364 -16.64 -20.51 0.13
C THR A 364 -16.95 -19.13 0.72
N ILE A 365 -16.42 -18.06 0.12
CA ILE A 365 -16.70 -16.68 0.54
C ILE A 365 -18.18 -16.40 0.38
N ASN A 366 -18.85 -16.11 1.52
CA ASN A 366 -20.24 -15.73 1.56
C ASN A 366 -20.40 -14.25 1.93
N ILE A 367 -21.11 -13.51 1.11
CA ILE A 367 -21.25 -12.07 1.21
C ILE A 367 -22.57 -11.72 1.85
N VAL A 368 -22.51 -10.95 2.92
CA VAL A 368 -23.67 -10.34 3.57
C VAL A 368 -23.68 -8.85 3.21
N SER A 369 -24.80 -8.34 2.72
CA SER A 369 -24.89 -6.95 2.25
C SER A 369 -26.28 -6.37 2.56
N ASP A 370 -26.37 -5.06 2.75
CA ASP A 370 -27.63 -4.32 2.76
C ASP A 370 -28.25 -4.27 1.38
N ILE A 371 -27.44 -4.31 0.33
CA ILE A 371 -27.86 -4.38 -1.08
C ILE A 371 -28.15 -5.84 -1.42
N LYS A 372 -29.40 -6.15 -1.72
CA LYS A 372 -29.87 -7.51 -1.97
C LYS A 372 -29.09 -8.22 -3.08
N ASP A 373 -28.79 -7.53 -4.15
CA ASP A 373 -28.11 -8.09 -5.33
C ASP A 373 -26.65 -8.44 -5.08
N TRP A 374 -26.05 -7.94 -4.00
CA TRP A 374 -24.66 -8.24 -3.60
C TRP A 374 -24.57 -9.28 -2.48
N ARG A 375 -25.63 -10.03 -2.22
CA ARG A 375 -25.64 -11.14 -1.26
C ARG A 375 -25.34 -12.45 -1.94
N GLY A 376 -24.69 -13.37 -1.24
CA GLY A 376 -24.47 -14.73 -1.72
C GLY A 376 -22.99 -15.03 -1.95
N SER A 377 -22.69 -15.87 -2.93
CA SER A 377 -21.35 -16.28 -3.26
C SER A 377 -20.57 -15.24 -4.06
N LEU A 378 -19.27 -15.40 -4.10
CA LEU A 378 -18.39 -14.56 -4.91
C LEU A 378 -18.69 -14.69 -6.43
N ASP A 379 -19.03 -15.89 -6.89
CA ASP A 379 -19.37 -16.13 -8.30
C ASP A 379 -20.69 -15.40 -8.68
N GLU A 380 -21.68 -15.42 -7.79
CA GLU A 380 -22.89 -14.65 -7.99
C GLU A 380 -22.62 -13.13 -8.05
N LEU A 381 -21.74 -12.62 -7.18
CA LEU A 381 -21.35 -11.21 -7.19
C LEU A 381 -20.70 -10.80 -8.53
N ARG A 382 -19.90 -11.68 -9.14
CA ARG A 382 -19.22 -11.40 -10.42
C ARG A 382 -20.19 -11.20 -11.60
N GLU A 383 -21.38 -11.76 -11.51
CA GLU A 383 -22.43 -11.65 -12.52
C GLU A 383 -23.35 -10.44 -12.28
N LYS A 384 -23.13 -9.69 -11.20
CA LYS A 384 -23.94 -8.52 -10.85
C LYS A 384 -23.29 -7.22 -11.31
N GLU A 385 -24.06 -6.15 -11.20
CA GLU A 385 -23.57 -4.79 -11.44
C GLU A 385 -22.45 -4.45 -10.48
N HIS A 386 -21.37 -3.91 -11.00
CA HIS A 386 -20.21 -3.45 -10.27
C HIS A 386 -19.86 -2.01 -10.64
N PHE A 387 -18.88 -1.42 -9.96
CA PHE A 387 -18.56 0.00 -10.09
C PHE A 387 -17.77 0.38 -11.34
N ASP A 388 -17.34 -0.56 -12.17
CA ASP A 388 -16.59 -0.30 -13.42
C ASP A 388 -15.40 0.66 -13.22
N PHE A 389 -14.49 0.32 -12.33
CA PHE A 389 -13.31 1.15 -12.08
C PHE A 389 -12.40 1.18 -13.29
N VAL A 390 -11.90 2.36 -13.62
CA VAL A 390 -10.79 2.51 -14.55
C VAL A 390 -9.50 2.08 -13.87
N PRO A 391 -8.80 1.02 -14.32
CA PRO A 391 -7.53 0.62 -13.72
C PRO A 391 -6.43 1.62 -14.06
N TYR A 392 -5.30 1.53 -13.34
CA TYR A 392 -4.10 2.26 -13.75
C TYR A 392 -3.69 1.82 -15.17
N PHE A 393 -3.22 2.75 -16.01
CA PHE A 393 -3.01 2.51 -17.44
C PHE A 393 -2.16 1.27 -17.78
N GLY A 394 -1.16 0.94 -16.96
CA GLY A 394 -0.32 -0.25 -17.14
C GLY A 394 -1.00 -1.59 -16.79
N TRP A 395 -2.24 -1.56 -16.30
CA TRP A 395 -3.07 -2.70 -15.94
C TRP A 395 -4.32 -2.81 -16.83
N LYS A 396 -4.60 -1.76 -17.61
CA LYS A 396 -5.78 -1.68 -18.46
C LYS A 396 -5.76 -2.77 -19.53
N GLY A 397 -6.91 -3.46 -19.71
CA GLY A 397 -7.07 -4.57 -20.63
C GLY A 397 -6.62 -5.94 -20.10
N TYR A 398 -6.12 -5.99 -18.85
CA TYR A 398 -5.64 -7.24 -18.25
C TYR A 398 -6.52 -7.72 -17.10
N ILE A 399 -6.96 -6.83 -16.23
CA ILE A 399 -7.57 -7.20 -14.94
C ILE A 399 -9.10 -7.04 -14.91
N GLU A 400 -9.69 -6.34 -15.87
CA GLU A 400 -11.11 -6.09 -15.89
C GLU A 400 -11.92 -7.38 -16.07
N LEU A 401 -13.11 -7.43 -15.49
CA LEU A 401 -14.08 -8.50 -15.71
C LEU A 401 -14.63 -8.44 -17.16
N PRO A 402 -15.06 -9.56 -17.74
CA PRO A 402 -15.49 -9.61 -19.14
C PRO A 402 -16.61 -8.63 -19.50
N ASN A 403 -17.46 -8.30 -18.55
CA ASN A 403 -18.59 -7.36 -18.77
C ASN A 403 -18.14 -5.91 -18.89
N TYR A 404 -16.98 -5.54 -18.35
CA TYR A 404 -16.39 -4.20 -18.48
C TYR A 404 -16.04 -3.85 -19.93
N GLN A 405 -15.55 -4.83 -20.70
CA GLN A 405 -15.11 -4.60 -22.09
C GLN A 405 -16.27 -4.26 -23.05
N LYS A 406 -17.52 -4.56 -22.68
CA LYS A 406 -18.70 -4.30 -23.54
C LYS A 406 -19.24 -2.87 -23.43
N THR A 407 -18.93 -2.12 -22.38
CA THR A 407 -19.52 -0.79 -22.11
C THR A 407 -18.64 0.38 -22.56
N ASN A 408 -17.33 0.17 -22.80
CA ASN A 408 -16.40 1.26 -23.13
C ASN A 408 -16.00 1.38 -24.62
N ASP A 409 -16.51 0.51 -25.50
CA ASP A 409 -16.31 0.59 -26.95
C ASP A 409 -17.49 1.30 -27.69
N LYS A 410 -18.20 2.19 -26.97
CA LYS A 410 -19.26 3.03 -27.58
C LYS A 410 -18.92 4.49 -27.49
#